data_aca47cc794bd9736a98123a467910f2e
#
_entry.id   aca47cc794bd9736a98123a467910f2e
#
_cell.length_a   1.000
_cell.length_b   1.000
_cell.length_c   1.000
_cell.angle_alpha   90.00
_cell.angle_beta   90.00
_cell.angle_gamma   90.00
#
_symmetry.space_group_name_H-M   'P 1'
#
loop_
_entity.id
_entity.type
_entity.pdbx_description
1 polymer ?
#
loop_
_entity_poly.entity_id
_entity_poly.type
_entity_poly.pdbx_seq_one_letter_code
_entity_poly.pdbx_strand_id
1 'polypeptide(L)'
;MTKENVGLSIYFDNRMLRILLLGAISGFPWVIIGSALSLWLKDFELSRSTIGWAGLIFGVYAVNFLWAPLIDRIKIPFLTDKIGHRKSWIISLQLIILCSLIFWSFLNPVNNLEVIIFLGLLIAISSASQDITIDALRIEQISANEKAAMAAGASIAVVGWWTGYKIGGMLTLFVADYLEVVGFVNYWQLTFIFLCLLILLFNVGLLFIPEDTSNDRQKAQKKDQENFKAAGFSAWFISTIISPLISFFKKNGVTISFLIIGFISV
;
A
#
# COMPACT_ATOMS: atom_id res chain seq x y z
N MET A 1 31.04 -16.39 -12.81
CA MET A 1 29.79 -17.17 -12.82
C MET A 1 29.49 -17.58 -11.40
N THR A 2 28.73 -16.78 -10.65
CA THR A 2 28.22 -17.13 -9.33
C THR A 2 27.18 -18.23 -9.54
N LYS A 3 27.38 -19.41 -8.91
CA LYS A 3 26.36 -20.46 -8.88
C LYS A 3 25.06 -19.86 -8.38
N GLU A 4 24.01 -19.81 -9.23
CA GLU A 4 22.64 -19.55 -8.75
C GLU A 4 22.36 -20.60 -7.66
N ASN A 5 22.09 -20.15 -6.46
CA ASN A 5 21.61 -21.01 -5.40
C ASN A 5 20.20 -21.46 -5.79
N VAL A 6 20.12 -22.55 -6.53
CA VAL A 6 18.87 -23.18 -6.94
C VAL A 6 18.50 -24.17 -5.83
N GLY A 7 17.73 -23.70 -4.85
CA GLY A 7 17.28 -24.54 -3.75
C GLY A 7 16.58 -23.76 -2.64
N LEU A 8 16.12 -24.45 -1.61
CA LEU A 8 15.42 -23.84 -0.45
C LEU A 8 16.27 -22.77 0.27
N SER A 9 17.60 -22.81 0.15
CA SER A 9 18.50 -21.83 0.75
C SER A 9 18.23 -20.38 0.30
N ILE A 10 17.63 -20.17 -0.89
CA ILE A 10 17.30 -18.85 -1.40
C ILE A 10 16.27 -18.12 -0.50
N TYR A 11 15.37 -18.89 0.12
CA TYR A 11 14.33 -18.36 1.00
C TYR A 11 14.86 -17.87 2.37
N PHE A 12 16.07 -18.28 2.75
CA PHE A 12 16.75 -17.85 3.98
C PHE A 12 17.70 -16.67 3.78
N ASP A 13 17.73 -16.08 2.58
CA ASP A 13 18.46 -14.83 2.34
C ASP A 13 17.81 -13.66 3.10
N ASN A 14 18.62 -12.78 3.69
CA ASN A 14 18.15 -11.58 4.38
C ASN A 14 17.27 -10.68 3.51
N ARG A 15 17.44 -10.73 2.19
CA ARG A 15 16.59 -10.03 1.23
C ARG A 15 15.16 -10.54 1.28
N MET A 16 14.95 -11.84 1.46
CA MET A 16 13.61 -12.44 1.57
C MET A 16 12.90 -12.00 2.85
N LEU A 17 13.61 -11.84 3.96
CA LEU A 17 13.03 -11.28 5.19
C LEU A 17 12.56 -9.84 5.00
N ARG A 18 13.34 -9.01 4.29
CA ARG A 18 12.92 -7.65 3.94
C ARG A 18 11.68 -7.64 3.05
N ILE A 19 11.63 -8.53 2.06
CA ILE A 19 10.47 -8.69 1.16
C ILE A 19 9.25 -9.19 1.92
N LEU A 20 9.41 -10.11 2.88
CA LEU A 20 8.34 -10.56 3.77
C LEU A 20 7.77 -9.39 4.57
N LEU A 21 8.64 -8.56 5.15
CA LEU A 21 8.22 -7.36 5.89
C LEU A 21 7.50 -6.36 4.98
N LEU A 22 8.00 -6.10 3.77
CA LEU A 22 7.33 -5.25 2.79
C LEU A 22 5.94 -5.78 2.43
N GLY A 23 5.81 -7.09 2.23
CA GLY A 23 4.52 -7.73 2.02
C GLY A 23 3.58 -7.54 3.21
N ALA A 24 4.07 -7.71 4.45
CA ALA A 24 3.26 -7.52 5.65
C ALA A 24 2.77 -6.07 5.80
N ILE A 25 3.62 -5.09 5.49
CA ILE A 25 3.27 -3.67 5.45
C ILE A 25 2.17 -3.40 4.41
N SER A 26 2.23 -4.04 3.24
CA SER A 26 1.23 -3.93 2.19
C SER A 26 -0.12 -4.55 2.57
N GLY A 27 -0.12 -5.75 3.17
CA GLY A 27 -1.35 -6.45 3.54
C GLY A 27 -2.07 -5.89 4.76
N PHE A 28 -1.36 -5.18 5.65
CA PHE A 28 -1.93 -4.72 6.91
C PHE A 28 -3.09 -3.72 6.78
N PRO A 29 -3.07 -2.69 5.90
CA PRO A 29 -4.18 -1.75 5.78
C PRO A 29 -5.51 -2.40 5.35
N TRP A 30 -5.46 -3.55 4.69
CA TRP A 30 -6.65 -4.33 4.34
C TRP A 30 -7.43 -4.82 5.56
N VAL A 31 -6.75 -5.04 6.70
CA VAL A 31 -7.40 -5.33 7.98
C VAL A 31 -8.32 -4.18 8.39
N ILE A 32 -7.84 -2.95 8.22
CA ILE A 32 -8.50 -1.73 8.66
C ILE A 32 -9.79 -1.53 7.90
N ILE A 33 -9.71 -1.48 6.56
CA ILE A 33 -10.83 -1.18 5.68
C ILE A 33 -11.73 -2.37 5.39
N GLY A 34 -11.21 -3.61 5.46
CA GLY A 34 -11.96 -4.82 5.20
C GLY A 34 -12.64 -5.36 6.45
N SER A 35 -11.86 -5.75 7.43
CA SER A 35 -12.37 -6.45 8.60
C SER A 35 -12.81 -5.50 9.71
N ALA A 36 -11.93 -4.60 10.16
CA ALA A 36 -12.18 -3.73 11.30
C ALA A 36 -13.34 -2.77 11.04
N LEU A 37 -13.35 -2.08 9.90
CA LEU A 37 -14.43 -1.17 9.52
C LEU A 37 -15.78 -1.89 9.50
N SER A 38 -15.86 -3.02 8.80
CA SER A 38 -17.11 -3.76 8.64
C SER A 38 -17.66 -4.26 9.97
N LEU A 39 -16.80 -4.74 10.87
CA LEU A 39 -17.20 -5.20 12.20
C LEU A 39 -17.60 -4.03 13.10
N TRP A 40 -16.82 -2.95 13.09
CA TRP A 40 -17.15 -1.74 13.84
C TRP A 40 -18.52 -1.19 13.47
N LEU A 41 -18.83 -1.08 12.16
CA LEU A 41 -20.15 -0.64 11.69
C LEU A 41 -21.27 -1.62 12.11
N LYS A 42 -20.99 -2.93 12.08
CA LYS A 42 -21.91 -3.98 12.50
C LYS A 42 -22.23 -3.89 14.00
N ASP A 43 -21.23 -3.70 14.85
CA ASP A 43 -21.41 -3.62 16.30
C ASP A 43 -22.22 -2.39 16.74
N PHE A 44 -22.25 -1.34 15.89
CA PHE A 44 -23.14 -0.19 16.04
C PHE A 44 -24.49 -0.37 15.34
N GLU A 45 -24.87 -1.61 15.02
CA GLU A 45 -26.17 -2.02 14.45
C GLU A 45 -26.52 -1.33 13.11
N LEU A 46 -25.53 -0.84 12.35
CA LEU A 46 -25.78 -0.31 11.02
C LEU A 46 -26.28 -1.38 10.06
N SER A 47 -27.13 -0.99 9.12
CA SER A 47 -27.75 -1.92 8.18
C SER A 47 -26.71 -2.61 7.30
N ARG A 48 -26.99 -3.86 6.90
CA ARG A 48 -26.14 -4.63 5.97
C ARG A 48 -25.93 -3.90 4.64
N SER A 49 -26.93 -3.16 4.19
CA SER A 49 -26.83 -2.33 2.98
C SER A 49 -25.79 -1.21 3.18
N THR A 50 -25.82 -0.51 4.31
CA THR A 50 -24.86 0.55 4.66
C THR A 50 -23.43 -0.01 4.69
N ILE A 51 -23.22 -1.16 5.33
CA ILE A 51 -21.91 -1.83 5.39
C ILE A 51 -21.45 -2.24 3.98
N GLY A 52 -22.36 -2.75 3.15
CA GLY A 52 -22.08 -3.09 1.75
C GLY A 52 -21.65 -1.88 0.92
N TRP A 53 -22.32 -0.74 1.07
CA TRP A 53 -21.94 0.52 0.42
C TRP A 53 -20.55 1.01 0.90
N ALA A 54 -20.27 0.90 2.20
CA ALA A 54 -18.93 1.21 2.73
C ALA A 54 -17.84 0.36 2.07
N GLY A 55 -18.13 -0.87 1.67
CA GLY A 55 -17.21 -1.75 0.96
C GLY A 55 -16.79 -1.28 -0.44
N LEU A 56 -17.51 -0.32 -1.04
CA LEU A 56 -17.13 0.24 -2.36
C LEU A 56 -15.80 0.99 -2.34
N ILE A 57 -15.27 1.34 -1.16
CA ILE A 57 -13.92 1.91 -1.03
C ILE A 57 -12.83 1.01 -1.63
N PHE A 58 -13.06 -0.31 -1.70
CA PHE A 58 -12.15 -1.25 -2.37
C PHE A 58 -12.05 -1.04 -3.89
N GLY A 59 -13.02 -0.37 -4.52
CA GLY A 59 -12.95 -0.03 -5.94
C GLY A 59 -11.71 0.79 -6.33
N VAL A 60 -11.08 1.46 -5.37
CA VAL A 60 -9.84 2.21 -5.57
C VAL A 60 -8.69 1.32 -6.07
N TYR A 61 -8.63 0.07 -5.59
CA TYR A 61 -7.59 -0.85 -6.00
C TYR A 61 -7.68 -1.27 -7.46
N ALA A 62 -8.89 -1.26 -8.04
CA ALA A 62 -9.08 -1.55 -9.46
C ALA A 62 -8.55 -0.46 -10.40
N VAL A 63 -8.36 0.77 -9.89
CA VAL A 63 -7.97 1.94 -10.70
C VAL A 63 -6.64 2.55 -10.28
N ASN A 64 -5.95 1.99 -9.29
CA ASN A 64 -4.70 2.52 -8.74
C ASN A 64 -3.56 2.65 -9.78
N PHE A 65 -3.56 1.81 -10.82
CA PHE A 65 -2.60 1.87 -11.92
C PHE A 65 -2.62 3.21 -12.66
N LEU A 66 -3.73 3.96 -12.61
CA LEU A 66 -3.85 5.26 -13.28
C LEU A 66 -2.89 6.31 -12.72
N TRP A 67 -2.57 6.25 -11.44
CA TRP A 67 -1.66 7.22 -10.81
C TRP A 67 -0.30 6.63 -10.42
N ALA A 68 -0.04 5.36 -10.73
CA ALA A 68 1.27 4.75 -10.53
C ALA A 68 2.43 5.58 -11.14
N PRO A 69 2.32 6.12 -12.38
CA PRO A 69 3.36 6.96 -12.96
C PRO A 69 3.61 8.27 -12.19
N LEU A 70 2.60 8.78 -11.47
CA LEU A 70 2.77 9.97 -10.62
C LEU A 70 3.66 9.67 -9.42
N ILE A 71 3.42 8.54 -8.75
CA ILE A 71 4.21 8.08 -7.60
C ILE A 71 5.67 7.89 -8.01
N ASP A 72 5.93 7.33 -9.18
CA ASP A 72 7.29 7.09 -9.67
C ASP A 72 8.08 8.37 -9.93
N ARG A 73 7.41 9.44 -10.31
CA ARG A 73 8.05 10.68 -10.78
C ARG A 73 8.06 11.81 -9.75
N ILE A 74 7.04 11.90 -8.92
CA ILE A 74 6.90 12.98 -7.94
C ILE A 74 7.74 12.67 -6.70
N LYS A 75 8.64 13.58 -6.35
CA LYS A 75 9.43 13.51 -5.11
C LYS A 75 8.64 14.09 -3.95
N ILE A 76 8.71 13.41 -2.80
CA ILE A 76 8.24 13.98 -1.55
C ILE A 76 9.30 14.97 -1.03
N PRO A 77 8.99 16.28 -0.92
CA PRO A 77 9.94 17.27 -0.47
C PRO A 77 10.55 16.90 0.88
N PHE A 78 11.82 17.19 1.08
CA PHE A 78 12.62 16.93 2.29
C PHE A 78 12.83 15.45 2.65
N LEU A 79 11.85 14.55 2.43
CA LEU A 79 11.96 13.15 2.77
C LEU A 79 12.78 12.34 1.73
N THR A 80 12.49 12.55 0.45
CA THR A 80 13.12 11.77 -0.63
C THR A 80 14.65 11.82 -0.59
N ASP A 81 15.20 12.99 -0.30
CA ASP A 81 16.66 13.19 -0.27
C ASP A 81 17.32 12.57 0.98
N LYS A 82 16.54 12.32 2.06
CA LYS A 82 17.04 11.76 3.32
C LYS A 82 16.95 10.25 3.41
N ILE A 83 15.82 9.69 3.00
CA ILE A 83 15.48 8.26 3.24
C ILE A 83 15.26 7.46 1.97
N GLY A 84 15.29 8.09 0.80
CA GLY A 84 15.02 7.46 -0.49
C GLY A 84 13.63 7.78 -1.03
N HIS A 85 13.42 7.54 -2.33
CA HIS A 85 12.18 7.89 -3.02
C HIS A 85 11.01 6.98 -2.61
N ARG A 86 11.22 5.66 -2.64
CA ARG A 86 10.18 4.68 -2.32
C ARG A 86 9.80 4.73 -0.85
N LYS A 87 10.77 4.74 0.04
CA LYS A 87 10.52 4.84 1.48
C LYS A 87 9.80 6.13 1.86
N SER A 88 10.14 7.25 1.24
CA SER A 88 9.46 8.51 1.52
C SER A 88 7.98 8.48 1.13
N TRP A 89 7.63 7.86 0.00
CA TRP A 89 6.24 7.63 -0.37
C TRP A 89 5.51 6.72 0.61
N ILE A 90 6.09 5.55 0.93
CA ILE A 90 5.48 4.59 1.85
C ILE A 90 5.21 5.24 3.21
N ILE A 91 6.20 5.92 3.79
CA ILE A 91 6.05 6.59 5.10
C ILE A 91 4.99 7.69 5.04
N SER A 92 4.96 8.51 3.99
CA SER A 92 3.97 9.59 3.85
C SER A 92 2.55 9.03 3.74
N LEU A 93 2.36 7.95 2.98
CA LEU A 93 1.06 7.28 2.84
C LEU A 93 0.63 6.61 4.15
N GLN A 94 1.56 5.98 4.87
CA GLN A 94 1.27 5.42 6.20
C GLN A 94 0.94 6.50 7.23
N LEU A 95 1.52 7.69 7.14
CA LEU A 95 1.12 8.82 7.97
C LEU A 95 -0.32 9.26 7.70
N ILE A 96 -0.77 9.24 6.44
CA ILE A 96 -2.17 9.51 6.10
C ILE A 96 -3.09 8.44 6.70
N ILE A 97 -2.72 7.15 6.60
CA ILE A 97 -3.47 6.05 7.21
C ILE A 97 -3.54 6.23 8.72
N LEU A 98 -2.42 6.52 9.36
CA LEU A 98 -2.31 6.73 10.80
C LEU A 98 -3.18 7.91 11.26
N CYS A 99 -3.10 9.06 10.59
CA CYS A 99 -3.97 10.21 10.87
C CYS A 99 -5.45 9.84 10.75
N SER A 100 -5.83 9.11 9.68
CA SER A 100 -7.21 8.67 9.48
C SER A 100 -7.70 7.76 10.59
N LEU A 101 -6.87 6.83 11.07
CA LEU A 101 -7.20 5.96 12.21
C LEU A 101 -7.33 6.74 13.54
N ILE A 102 -6.44 7.70 13.77
CA ILE A 102 -6.55 8.59 14.94
C ILE A 102 -7.88 9.34 14.89
N PHE A 103 -8.28 9.88 13.72
CA PHE A 103 -9.58 10.52 13.59
C PHE A 103 -10.74 9.54 13.85
N TRP A 104 -10.66 8.29 13.36
CA TRP A 104 -11.68 7.27 13.65
C TRP A 104 -11.83 7.02 15.15
N SER A 105 -10.76 7.11 15.93
CA SER A 105 -10.81 6.92 17.38
C SER A 105 -11.64 7.98 18.14
N PHE A 106 -12.04 9.07 17.49
CA PHE A 106 -12.89 10.11 18.05
C PHE A 106 -14.32 10.11 17.48
N LEU A 107 -14.62 9.24 16.52
CA LEU A 107 -15.90 9.25 15.81
C LEU A 107 -16.83 8.15 16.30
N ASN A 108 -18.14 8.41 16.18
CA ASN A 108 -19.19 7.43 16.39
C ASN A 108 -19.85 7.09 15.05
N PRO A 109 -19.95 5.80 14.65
CA PRO A 109 -20.48 5.39 13.36
C PRO A 109 -21.92 5.86 13.10
N VAL A 110 -22.75 5.91 14.13
CA VAL A 110 -24.16 6.32 13.98
C VAL A 110 -24.29 7.78 13.58
N ASN A 111 -23.44 8.65 14.16
CA ASN A 111 -23.53 10.10 13.97
C ASN A 111 -22.62 10.66 12.87
N ASN A 112 -21.54 9.93 12.53
CA ASN A 112 -20.45 10.44 11.69
C ASN A 112 -20.13 9.51 10.52
N LEU A 113 -21.09 8.73 10.04
CA LEU A 113 -20.86 7.71 9.02
C LEU A 113 -20.18 8.25 7.76
N GLU A 114 -20.59 9.40 7.26
CA GLU A 114 -20.03 10.01 6.05
C GLU A 114 -18.54 10.33 6.22
N VAL A 115 -18.15 10.86 7.40
CA VAL A 115 -16.75 11.18 7.71
C VAL A 115 -15.94 9.88 7.83
N ILE A 116 -16.51 8.84 8.43
CA ILE A 116 -15.85 7.53 8.55
C ILE A 116 -15.61 6.92 7.17
N ILE A 117 -16.59 6.97 6.27
CA ILE A 117 -16.44 6.47 4.89
C ILE A 117 -15.41 7.29 4.13
N PHE A 118 -15.42 8.63 4.27
CA PHE A 118 -14.42 9.50 3.64
C PHE A 118 -12.99 9.17 4.11
N LEU A 119 -12.78 9.00 5.43
CA LEU A 119 -11.49 8.60 5.98
C LEU A 119 -11.11 7.17 5.55
N GLY A 120 -12.07 6.25 5.46
CA GLY A 120 -11.88 4.91 4.91
C GLY A 120 -11.41 4.95 3.45
N LEU A 121 -11.97 5.85 2.65
CA LEU A 121 -11.53 6.08 1.28
C LEU A 121 -10.09 6.63 1.21
N LEU A 122 -9.72 7.55 2.11
CA LEU A 122 -8.35 8.04 2.23
C LEU A 122 -7.37 6.92 2.60
N ILE A 123 -7.77 6.02 3.52
CA ILE A 123 -6.99 4.84 3.87
C ILE A 123 -6.82 3.94 2.64
N ALA A 124 -7.89 3.66 1.89
CA ALA A 124 -7.86 2.82 0.70
C ALA A 124 -6.98 3.40 -0.41
N ILE A 125 -7.09 4.71 -0.70
CA ILE A 125 -6.23 5.40 -1.68
C ILE A 125 -4.76 5.33 -1.24
N SER A 126 -4.49 5.60 0.03
CA SER A 126 -3.13 5.56 0.57
C SER A 126 -2.55 4.15 0.53
N SER A 127 -3.34 3.14 0.89
CA SER A 127 -2.93 1.73 0.85
C SER A 127 -2.68 1.26 -0.58
N ALA A 128 -3.60 1.52 -1.52
CA ALA A 128 -3.43 1.15 -2.92
C ALA A 128 -2.21 1.84 -3.57
N SER A 129 -1.92 3.09 -3.18
CA SER A 129 -0.72 3.81 -3.61
C SER A 129 0.56 3.25 -2.97
N GLN A 130 0.46 2.83 -1.71
CA GLN A 130 1.55 2.18 -0.98
C GLN A 130 1.93 0.84 -1.62
N ASP A 131 0.95 0.04 -2.04
CA ASP A 131 1.18 -1.26 -2.69
C ASP A 131 2.03 -1.12 -3.95
N ILE A 132 1.73 -0.14 -4.81
CA ILE A 132 2.53 0.17 -5.99
C ILE A 132 3.99 0.48 -5.59
N THR A 133 4.17 1.29 -4.55
CA THR A 133 5.50 1.72 -4.11
C THR A 133 6.28 0.58 -3.46
N ILE A 134 5.61 -0.27 -2.68
CA ILE A 134 6.17 -1.46 -2.04
C ILE A 134 6.61 -2.47 -3.10
N ASP A 135 5.80 -2.71 -4.12
CA ASP A 135 6.15 -3.63 -5.20
C ASP A 135 7.39 -3.16 -5.95
N ALA A 136 7.49 -1.86 -6.22
CA ALA A 136 8.68 -1.31 -6.83
C ALA A 136 9.92 -1.45 -5.92
N LEU A 137 9.81 -1.15 -4.62
CA LEU A 137 10.92 -1.32 -3.66
C LEU A 137 11.33 -2.79 -3.50
N ARG A 138 10.36 -3.73 -3.52
CA ARG A 138 10.60 -5.17 -3.47
C ARG A 138 11.43 -5.65 -4.65
N ILE A 139 11.09 -5.23 -5.86
CA ILE A 139 11.83 -5.60 -7.07
C ILE A 139 13.27 -5.10 -7.00
N GLU A 140 13.49 -3.92 -6.43
CA GLU A 140 14.81 -3.32 -6.26
C GLU A 140 15.71 -4.06 -5.26
N GLN A 141 15.14 -4.92 -4.39
CA GLN A 141 15.94 -5.74 -3.45
C GLN A 141 16.71 -6.87 -4.14
N ILE A 142 16.39 -7.19 -5.39
CA ILE A 142 16.93 -8.34 -6.12
C ILE A 142 17.48 -7.87 -7.44
N SER A 143 18.68 -8.36 -7.80
CA SER A 143 19.28 -8.04 -9.10
C SER A 143 18.48 -8.65 -10.26
N ALA A 144 18.31 -7.92 -11.35
CA ALA A 144 17.53 -8.36 -12.53
C ALA A 144 18.04 -9.68 -13.15
N ASN A 145 19.31 -10.01 -12.94
CA ASN A 145 19.94 -11.24 -13.45
C ASN A 145 19.64 -12.48 -12.60
N GLU A 146 19.10 -12.31 -11.38
CA GLU A 146 18.81 -13.39 -10.43
C GLU A 146 17.36 -13.89 -10.58
N LYS A 147 17.04 -14.57 -11.67
CA LYS A 147 15.65 -15.01 -11.98
C LYS A 147 15.04 -15.89 -10.90
N ALA A 148 15.81 -16.81 -10.32
CA ALA A 148 15.33 -17.69 -9.24
C ALA A 148 15.01 -16.88 -7.97
N ALA A 149 15.87 -15.93 -7.59
CA ALA A 149 15.62 -15.03 -6.45
C ALA A 149 14.42 -14.13 -6.70
N MET A 150 14.22 -13.64 -7.93
CA MET A 150 13.07 -12.82 -8.29
C MET A 150 11.76 -13.59 -8.12
N ALA A 151 11.71 -14.87 -8.57
CA ALA A 151 10.54 -15.73 -8.40
C ALA A 151 10.29 -16.04 -6.91
N ALA A 152 11.34 -16.38 -6.13
CA ALA A 152 11.24 -16.59 -4.70
C ALA A 152 10.74 -15.32 -3.97
N GLY A 153 11.26 -14.14 -4.33
CA GLY A 153 10.83 -12.86 -3.78
C GLY A 153 9.36 -12.55 -4.05
N ALA A 154 8.85 -12.89 -5.23
CA ALA A 154 7.43 -12.75 -5.54
C ALA A 154 6.56 -13.63 -4.61
N SER A 155 6.95 -14.90 -4.41
CA SER A 155 6.24 -15.81 -3.50
C SER A 155 6.29 -15.33 -2.05
N ILE A 156 7.44 -14.87 -1.58
CA ILE A 156 7.62 -14.35 -0.20
C ILE A 156 6.81 -13.07 0.01
N ALA A 157 6.69 -12.20 -1.00
CA ALA A 157 5.84 -11.01 -0.90
C ALA A 157 4.37 -11.36 -0.67
N VAL A 158 3.86 -12.39 -1.37
CA VAL A 158 2.49 -12.89 -1.17
C VAL A 158 2.33 -13.49 0.23
N VAL A 159 3.30 -14.29 0.71
CA VAL A 159 3.29 -14.81 2.08
C VAL A 159 3.30 -13.67 3.09
N GLY A 160 4.11 -12.64 2.87
CA GLY A 160 4.16 -11.44 3.69
C GLY A 160 2.82 -10.72 3.73
N TRP A 161 2.20 -10.50 2.57
CA TRP A 161 0.90 -9.86 2.46
C TRP A 161 -0.17 -10.61 3.28
N TRP A 162 -0.28 -11.93 3.09
CA TRP A 162 -1.19 -12.76 3.87
C TRP A 162 -0.87 -12.76 5.36
N THR A 163 0.41 -12.72 5.72
CA THR A 163 0.86 -12.62 7.12
C THR A 163 0.39 -11.31 7.75
N GLY A 164 0.63 -10.17 7.09
CA GLY A 164 0.17 -8.86 7.55
C GLY A 164 -1.35 -8.79 7.70
N TYR A 165 -2.09 -9.27 6.70
CA TYR A 165 -3.54 -9.30 6.74
C TYR A 165 -4.09 -10.24 7.81
N LYS A 166 -3.65 -11.51 7.86
CA LYS A 166 -4.21 -12.52 8.79
C LYS A 166 -3.80 -12.27 10.23
N ILE A 167 -2.51 -12.05 10.50
CA ILE A 167 -2.03 -11.78 11.86
C ILE A 167 -2.56 -10.43 12.33
N GLY A 168 -2.52 -9.40 11.48
CA GLY A 168 -3.10 -8.10 11.80
C GLY A 168 -4.58 -8.20 12.13
N GLY A 169 -5.35 -8.95 11.34
CA GLY A 169 -6.78 -9.20 11.58
C GLY A 169 -7.03 -9.94 12.90
N MET A 170 -6.27 -10.99 13.17
CA MET A 170 -6.37 -11.76 14.42
C MET A 170 -6.08 -10.88 15.65
N LEU A 171 -5.00 -10.09 15.58
CA LEU A 171 -4.64 -9.17 16.67
C LEU A 171 -5.71 -8.09 16.87
N THR A 172 -6.26 -7.53 15.79
CA THR A 172 -7.32 -6.54 15.85
C THR A 172 -8.55 -7.07 16.56
N LEU A 173 -9.01 -8.26 16.17
CA LEU A 173 -10.19 -8.88 16.77
C LEU A 173 -9.95 -9.27 18.22
N PHE A 174 -8.79 -9.84 18.52
CA PHE A 174 -8.41 -10.21 19.89
C PHE A 174 -8.37 -8.99 20.81
N VAL A 175 -7.80 -7.87 20.36
CA VAL A 175 -7.74 -6.63 21.16
C VAL A 175 -9.14 -6.04 21.34
N ALA A 176 -9.98 -6.01 20.29
CA ALA A 176 -11.34 -5.49 20.38
C ALA A 176 -12.18 -6.32 21.37
N ASP A 177 -12.19 -7.66 21.23
CA ASP A 177 -12.89 -8.59 22.11
C ASP A 177 -12.40 -8.48 23.56
N TYR A 178 -11.10 -8.46 23.78
CA TYR A 178 -10.51 -8.32 25.12
C TYR A 178 -10.96 -7.02 25.80
N LEU A 179 -10.90 -5.90 25.08
CA LEU A 179 -11.29 -4.60 25.61
C LEU A 179 -12.80 -4.54 25.90
N GLU A 180 -13.63 -5.15 25.07
CA GLU A 180 -15.07 -5.28 25.28
C GLU A 180 -15.37 -6.11 26.54
N VAL A 181 -14.76 -7.28 26.68
CA VAL A 181 -14.94 -8.18 27.84
C VAL A 181 -14.49 -7.52 29.16
N VAL A 182 -13.43 -6.72 29.13
CA VAL A 182 -12.96 -5.96 30.30
C VAL A 182 -13.90 -4.80 30.65
N GLY A 183 -14.83 -4.42 29.73
CA GLY A 183 -15.87 -3.41 29.97
C GLY A 183 -15.53 -2.01 29.48
N PHE A 184 -14.58 -1.86 28.55
CA PHE A 184 -14.32 -0.58 27.92
C PHE A 184 -15.44 -0.23 26.93
N VAL A 185 -16.16 0.87 27.15
CA VAL A 185 -17.23 1.35 26.26
C VAL A 185 -16.66 1.74 24.88
N ASN A 186 -15.44 2.27 24.84
CA ASN A 186 -14.78 2.75 23.61
C ASN A 186 -13.77 1.73 23.09
N TYR A 187 -14.08 0.43 23.11
CA TYR A 187 -13.13 -0.63 22.75
C TYR A 187 -12.65 -0.55 21.29
N TRP A 188 -13.51 -0.18 20.34
CA TRP A 188 -13.10 0.05 18.94
C TRP A 188 -12.12 1.21 18.81
N GLN A 189 -12.37 2.33 19.48
CA GLN A 189 -11.48 3.49 19.46
C GLN A 189 -10.09 3.16 19.98
N LEU A 190 -10.02 2.40 21.09
CA LEU A 190 -8.76 1.90 21.64
C LEU A 190 -8.08 0.90 20.69
N THR A 191 -8.86 0.06 20.01
CA THR A 191 -8.34 -0.86 18.99
C THR A 191 -7.71 -0.09 17.83
N PHE A 192 -8.30 1.01 17.35
CA PHE A 192 -7.68 1.84 16.31
C PHE A 192 -6.37 2.48 16.77
N ILE A 193 -6.28 2.90 18.03
CA ILE A 193 -5.00 3.38 18.60
C ILE A 193 -3.96 2.27 18.62
N PHE A 194 -4.34 1.05 18.99
CA PHE A 194 -3.46 -0.11 18.92
C PHE A 194 -2.97 -0.37 17.48
N LEU A 195 -3.84 -0.26 16.48
CA LEU A 195 -3.44 -0.39 15.06
C LEU A 195 -2.47 0.71 14.63
N CYS A 196 -2.61 1.94 15.15
CA CYS A 196 -1.63 3.01 14.94
C CYS A 196 -0.24 2.61 15.47
N LEU A 197 -0.15 1.97 16.64
CA LEU A 197 1.13 1.49 17.18
C LEU A 197 1.77 0.43 16.28
N LEU A 198 0.98 -0.48 15.70
CA LEU A 198 1.49 -1.46 14.74
C LEU A 198 2.02 -0.80 13.45
N ILE A 199 1.33 0.21 12.93
CA ILE A 199 1.81 0.98 11.76
C ILE A 199 3.12 1.69 12.09
N LEU A 200 3.26 2.29 13.27
CA LEU A 200 4.51 2.90 13.69
C LEU A 200 5.65 1.87 13.78
N LEU A 201 5.38 0.68 14.28
CA LEU A 201 6.35 -0.42 14.30
C LEU A 201 6.79 -0.83 12.88
N PHE A 202 5.84 -0.94 11.95
CA PHE A 202 6.15 -1.20 10.54
C PHE A 202 7.01 -0.10 9.92
N ASN A 203 6.75 1.18 10.23
CA ASN A 203 7.58 2.30 9.76
C ASN A 203 9.02 2.20 10.29
N VAL A 204 9.20 1.80 11.55
CA VAL A 204 10.54 1.55 12.10
C VAL A 204 11.22 0.42 11.34
N GLY A 205 10.53 -0.69 11.09
CA GLY A 205 11.05 -1.80 10.29
C GLY A 205 11.45 -1.39 8.85
N LEU A 206 10.63 -0.55 8.22
CA LEU A 206 10.87 -0.03 6.87
C LEU A 206 12.18 0.78 6.77
N LEU A 207 12.55 1.52 7.82
CA LEU A 207 13.78 2.32 7.80
C LEU A 207 15.04 1.48 7.65
N PHE A 208 15.01 0.22 8.12
CA PHE A 208 16.14 -0.71 7.98
C PHE A 208 16.24 -1.38 6.60
N ILE A 209 15.25 -1.20 5.72
CA ILE A 209 15.29 -1.74 4.36
C ILE A 209 16.14 -0.80 3.50
N PRO A 210 17.20 -1.28 2.83
CA PRO A 210 17.99 -0.44 1.92
C PRO A 210 17.15 -0.10 0.68
N GLU A 211 17.32 1.11 0.19
CA GLU A 211 16.80 1.55 -1.10
C GLU A 211 17.98 1.96 -1.99
N ASP A 212 18.03 1.43 -3.22
CA ASP A 212 19.05 1.81 -4.17
C ASP A 212 18.77 3.22 -4.71
N THR A 213 19.63 4.16 -4.34
CA THR A 213 19.62 5.54 -4.83
C THR A 213 20.48 5.68 -6.08
N SER A 214 20.22 4.85 -7.10
CA SER A 214 21.01 4.87 -8.32
C SER A 214 21.00 6.26 -8.98
N ASN A 215 22.20 6.70 -9.43
CA ASN A 215 22.37 7.97 -10.15
C ASN A 215 21.46 8.07 -11.38
N ASP A 216 21.08 6.94 -11.98
CA ASP A 216 20.24 6.90 -13.16
C ASP A 216 18.78 7.25 -12.85
N ARG A 217 18.22 6.81 -11.71
CA ARG A 217 16.91 7.23 -11.24
C ARG A 217 16.89 8.73 -10.94
N GLN A 218 17.91 9.24 -10.24
CA GLN A 218 18.01 10.66 -9.94
C GLN A 218 18.10 11.52 -11.20
N LYS A 219 18.84 11.06 -12.22
CA LYS A 219 18.90 11.72 -13.53
C LYS A 219 17.54 11.72 -14.25
N ALA A 220 16.86 10.58 -14.25
CA ALA A 220 15.52 10.46 -14.85
C ALA A 220 14.52 11.41 -14.17
N GLN A 221 14.50 11.45 -12.84
CA GLN A 221 13.63 12.34 -12.07
C GLN A 221 13.96 13.83 -12.31
N LYS A 222 15.24 14.20 -12.41
CA LYS A 222 15.63 15.59 -12.75
C LYS A 222 15.14 15.96 -14.14
N LYS A 223 15.33 15.10 -15.12
CA LYS A 223 14.85 15.31 -16.49
C LYS A 223 13.32 15.46 -16.54
N ASP A 224 12.59 14.66 -15.79
CA ASP A 224 11.13 14.78 -15.72
C ASP A 224 10.69 16.10 -15.07
N GLN A 225 11.40 16.58 -14.02
CA GLN A 225 11.12 17.89 -13.43
C GLN A 225 11.41 19.05 -14.39
N GLU A 226 12.48 18.97 -15.18
CA GLU A 226 12.80 19.96 -16.21
C GLU A 226 11.72 19.97 -17.30
N ASN A 227 11.29 18.80 -17.75
CA ASN A 227 10.19 18.66 -18.71
C ASN A 227 8.87 19.22 -18.17
N PHE A 228 8.57 18.98 -16.88
CA PHE A 228 7.38 19.54 -16.23
C PHE A 228 7.43 21.08 -16.21
N LYS A 229 8.58 21.66 -15.86
CA LYS A 229 8.75 23.13 -15.83
C LYS A 229 8.66 23.74 -17.23
N ALA A 230 9.16 23.04 -18.25
CA ALA A 230 9.19 23.53 -19.64
C ALA A 230 7.84 23.41 -20.34
N ALA A 231 7.11 22.31 -20.15
CA ALA A 231 5.91 21.99 -20.91
C ALA A 231 4.58 22.31 -20.19
N GLY A 232 4.63 22.60 -18.88
CA GLY A 232 3.45 22.83 -18.05
C GLY A 232 2.73 21.54 -17.65
N PHE A 233 1.80 21.66 -16.68
CA PHE A 233 1.11 20.50 -16.08
C PHE A 233 0.32 19.64 -17.09
N SER A 234 -0.41 20.27 -18.02
CA SER A 234 -1.25 19.55 -18.96
C SER A 234 -0.44 18.68 -19.94
N ALA A 235 0.63 19.23 -20.51
CA ALA A 235 1.47 18.48 -21.43
C ALA A 235 2.24 17.36 -20.74
N TRP A 236 2.73 17.63 -19.50
CA TRP A 236 3.37 16.62 -18.66
C TRP A 236 2.39 15.49 -18.30
N PHE A 237 1.15 15.80 -17.88
CA PHE A 237 0.11 14.83 -17.55
C PHE A 237 -0.24 13.94 -18.74
N ILE A 238 -0.41 14.55 -19.92
CA ILE A 238 -0.67 13.81 -21.17
C ILE A 238 0.49 12.87 -21.49
N SER A 239 1.72 13.33 -21.43
CA SER A 239 2.90 12.51 -21.73
C SER A 239 3.16 11.40 -20.72
N THR A 240 2.81 11.63 -19.46
CA THR A 240 3.13 10.74 -18.33
C THR A 240 2.06 9.69 -18.09
N ILE A 241 0.79 10.04 -18.29
CA ILE A 241 -0.35 9.15 -17.99
C ILE A 241 -1.09 8.75 -19.25
N ILE A 242 -1.54 9.74 -20.04
CA ILE A 242 -2.44 9.49 -21.15
C ILE A 242 -1.74 8.73 -22.28
N SER A 243 -0.54 9.18 -22.68
CA SER A 243 0.19 8.56 -23.81
C SER A 243 0.60 7.11 -23.55
N PRO A 244 1.12 6.72 -22.36
CA PRO A 244 1.39 5.32 -22.04
C PRO A 244 0.12 4.46 -22.04
N LEU A 245 -1.00 4.95 -21.50
CA LEU A 245 -2.28 4.25 -21.51
C LEU A 245 -2.78 4.04 -22.94
N ILE A 246 -2.81 5.08 -23.76
CA ILE A 246 -3.21 4.96 -25.17
C ILE A 246 -2.31 3.96 -25.90
N SER A 247 -1.00 4.01 -25.66
CA SER A 247 -0.03 3.09 -26.27
C SER A 247 -0.26 1.65 -25.85
N PHE A 248 -0.59 1.42 -24.56
CA PHE A 248 -0.93 0.11 -24.02
C PHE A 248 -2.18 -0.47 -24.71
N PHE A 249 -3.26 0.32 -24.80
CA PHE A 249 -4.49 -0.11 -25.47
C PHE A 249 -4.31 -0.32 -26.99
N LYS A 250 -3.51 0.52 -27.65
CA LYS A 250 -3.19 0.35 -29.08
C LYS A 250 -2.39 -0.93 -29.33
N LYS A 251 -1.42 -1.25 -28.46
CA LYS A 251 -0.54 -2.40 -28.63
C LYS A 251 -1.26 -3.73 -28.40
N ASN A 252 -2.12 -3.80 -27.39
CA ASN A 252 -2.72 -5.05 -26.96
C ASN A 252 -4.17 -5.23 -27.46
N GLY A 253 -4.78 -4.20 -28.03
CA GLY A 253 -6.22 -4.17 -28.32
C GLY A 253 -7.06 -3.96 -27.07
N VAL A 254 -8.27 -3.45 -27.24
CA VAL A 254 -9.13 -3.03 -26.11
C VAL A 254 -9.50 -4.20 -25.21
N THR A 255 -9.94 -5.32 -25.78
CA THR A 255 -10.39 -6.50 -25.04
C THR A 255 -9.27 -7.13 -24.20
N ILE A 256 -8.09 -7.34 -24.82
CA ILE A 256 -6.93 -7.92 -24.13
C ILE A 256 -6.44 -6.97 -23.01
N SER A 257 -6.45 -5.66 -23.27
CA SER A 257 -6.07 -4.67 -22.28
C SER A 257 -6.98 -4.71 -21.03
N PHE A 258 -8.29 -4.83 -21.20
CA PHE A 258 -9.23 -4.99 -20.07
C PHE A 258 -9.03 -6.31 -19.32
N LEU A 259 -8.75 -7.41 -20.03
CA LEU A 259 -8.44 -8.69 -19.38
C LEU A 259 -7.15 -8.62 -18.56
N ILE A 260 -6.10 -7.98 -19.08
CA ILE A 260 -4.84 -7.79 -18.37
C ILE A 260 -5.06 -6.92 -17.12
N ILE A 261 -5.77 -5.79 -17.26
CA ILE A 261 -6.09 -4.91 -16.12
C ILE A 261 -6.90 -5.65 -15.07
N GLY A 262 -7.95 -6.38 -15.47
CA GLY A 262 -8.78 -7.17 -14.58
C GLY A 262 -8.00 -8.27 -13.85
N PHE A 263 -7.02 -8.89 -14.52
CA PHE A 263 -6.17 -9.92 -13.89
C PHE A 263 -5.14 -9.33 -12.89
N ILE A 264 -4.63 -8.12 -13.16
CA ILE A 264 -3.68 -7.45 -12.26
C ILE A 264 -4.38 -6.85 -11.03
N SER A 265 -5.67 -6.49 -11.15
CA SER A 265 -6.45 -5.88 -10.08
C SER A 265 -7.06 -6.88 -9.07
N VAL A 266 -6.87 -8.17 -9.28
CA VAL A 266 -7.29 -9.26 -8.38
C VAL A 266 -6.09 -9.76 -7.58
#